data_4deb0a78cd43fb98c25a1a94154f6d44
#
_entry.id   4deb0a78cd43fb98c25a1a94154f6d44
#
_cell.length_a   1.000
_cell.length_b   1.000
_cell.length_c   1.000
_cell.angle_alpha   90.00
_cell.angle_beta   90.00
_cell.angle_gamma   90.00
#
_symmetry.space_group_name_H-M   'P 1'
#
loop_
_entity.id
_entity.type
_entity.pdbx_description
1 polymer ?
#
loop_
_entity_poly.entity_id
_entity_poly.type
_entity_poly.pdbx_seq_one_letter_code
_entity_poly.pdbx_strand_id
1 'polypeptide(L)'
;VVASVPPRADERAATPPAPAPSPTPAPTPTPAPPPDVVATQPAPPPAPPPPPAPDVFPADCSVTPPSQAMRDILWGSLSDAKPELLDGVRPEKFGQHYYVSDEGHADRFKPFIENSGGGYVGIGSDQAYLYIGWARPQFAWTVDYDDQVVGMHELQQAFIVASATPADYKAMWRNDHSDAAKAIIAQIAPEPRAKKRLLHILGQGQPRMRRRMARLEKNLAGTPTYLSDQATYDFLRNLIKNGCVRPLLVDLLADKGMKGIGEAMTKVGLPVRTLYLSNAEEYWTYTDQFRANVRGLPTDAKSLALHTQSSNANEDYRYSAQPLDTFKAWLDDGWARSVDMMMGRMQVKGPSDFPSQLFTTTPAEARAAREAKRGGKKKKPATP
;
A
#
# COMPACT_ATOMS: atom_id res chain seq x y z
N VAL A 1 10.99 44.64 -37.62
CA VAL A 1 11.27 45.99 -37.09
C VAL A 1 11.86 45.77 -35.71
N VAL A 2 13.15 45.97 -35.63
CA VAL A 2 13.98 45.83 -34.42
C VAL A 2 13.98 47.21 -33.72
N ALA A 3 13.70 47.24 -32.45
CA ALA A 3 13.92 48.43 -31.63
C ALA A 3 14.94 48.09 -30.53
N SER A 4 16.10 48.65 -30.68
CA SER A 4 17.25 48.66 -29.75
C SER A 4 17.03 49.71 -28.66
N VAL A 5 17.37 49.36 -27.40
CA VAL A 5 17.41 50.26 -26.24
C VAL A 5 18.91 50.52 -25.91
N PRO A 6 19.32 51.78 -25.64
CA PRO A 6 20.73 52.13 -25.38
C PRO A 6 21.13 51.92 -23.91
N PRO A 7 22.46 51.89 -23.62
CA PRO A 7 22.98 51.66 -22.28
C PRO A 7 22.98 52.94 -21.42
N ARG A 8 22.80 52.82 -20.13
CA ARG A 8 22.94 53.88 -19.14
C ARG A 8 24.34 53.90 -18.55
N ALA A 9 24.80 55.12 -18.36
CA ALA A 9 26.11 55.55 -17.96
C ALA A 9 26.47 55.33 -16.49
N ASP A 10 27.79 55.25 -16.31
CA ASP A 10 28.65 55.37 -15.15
C ASP A 10 28.08 56.01 -13.87
N GLU A 11 28.21 55.31 -12.74
CA GLU A 11 28.27 55.93 -11.43
C GLU A 11 29.69 55.76 -10.82
N ARG A 12 30.26 56.91 -10.47
CA ARG A 12 31.59 57.13 -9.96
C ARG A 12 31.81 56.47 -8.58
N ALA A 13 32.95 55.89 -8.40
CA ALA A 13 33.51 55.46 -7.14
C ALA A 13 33.74 56.65 -6.19
N ALA A 14 33.26 56.54 -4.96
CA ALA A 14 33.56 57.48 -3.87
C ALA A 14 34.79 57.02 -3.11
N THR A 15 35.71 57.95 -2.91
CA THR A 15 37.00 57.75 -2.15
C THR A 15 36.71 57.63 -0.65
N PRO A 16 37.38 56.75 0.08
CA PRO A 16 37.21 56.63 1.53
C PRO A 16 37.92 57.73 2.31
N PRO A 17 37.39 58.17 3.48
CA PRO A 17 38.03 59.21 4.31
C PRO A 17 39.24 58.70 5.09
N ALA A 18 40.16 59.62 5.39
CA ALA A 18 41.44 59.40 6.06
C ALA A 18 41.27 58.99 7.54
N PRO A 19 42.20 58.22 8.12
CA PRO A 19 42.11 57.72 9.49
C PRO A 19 42.38 58.83 10.51
N ALA A 20 41.65 58.78 11.64
CA ALA A 20 41.80 59.68 12.78
C ALA A 20 43.09 59.34 13.62
N PRO A 21 43.64 60.33 14.31
CA PRO A 21 44.90 60.12 15.07
C PRO A 21 44.69 59.28 16.36
N SER A 22 45.71 58.45 16.65
CA SER A 22 45.78 57.57 17.82
C SER A 22 45.80 58.34 19.15
N PRO A 23 45.14 57.89 20.19
CA PRO A 23 45.23 58.48 21.53
C PRO A 23 46.50 58.06 22.26
N THR A 24 47.01 58.98 23.06
CA THR A 24 48.20 58.88 23.90
C THR A 24 48.05 57.80 24.99
N PRO A 25 49.04 56.99 25.30
CA PRO A 25 48.90 55.96 26.31
C PRO A 25 48.82 56.52 27.75
N ALA A 26 47.90 55.96 28.52
CA ALA A 26 47.75 56.25 29.93
C ALA A 26 48.79 55.49 30.79
N PRO A 27 49.17 55.98 31.95
CA PRO A 27 50.22 55.39 32.81
C PRO A 27 49.82 53.98 33.37
N THR A 28 50.78 53.10 33.37
CA THR A 28 50.67 51.71 33.85
C THR A 28 50.39 51.66 35.35
N PRO A 29 49.31 51.00 35.80
CA PRO A 29 49.11 50.75 37.24
C PRO A 29 50.03 49.67 37.76
N THR A 30 50.44 49.86 39.00
CA THR A 30 51.30 48.94 39.80
C THR A 30 50.59 47.59 40.01
N PRO A 31 51.28 46.44 39.88
CA PRO A 31 50.64 45.14 40.05
C PRO A 31 50.20 44.90 41.51
N ALA A 32 48.98 44.45 41.65
CA ALA A 32 48.42 43.96 42.92
C ALA A 32 48.97 42.56 43.24
N PRO A 33 49.06 42.18 44.54
CA PRO A 33 49.56 40.85 44.93
C PRO A 33 48.58 39.75 44.38
N PRO A 34 49.11 38.56 44.06
CA PRO A 34 48.32 37.49 43.54
C PRO A 34 47.30 36.99 44.57
N PRO A 35 46.04 36.75 44.11
CA PRO A 35 45.05 36.16 45.00
C PRO A 35 45.39 34.68 45.28
N ASP A 36 45.09 34.22 46.48
CA ASP A 36 45.20 32.83 46.91
C ASP A 36 44.53 31.90 45.88
N VAL A 37 45.31 30.94 45.39
CA VAL A 37 44.82 29.92 44.45
C VAL A 37 43.91 28.95 45.24
N VAL A 38 42.59 29.22 45.25
CA VAL A 38 41.62 28.24 45.67
C VAL A 38 41.61 27.14 44.58
N ALA A 39 42.06 25.95 44.97
CA ALA A 39 42.03 24.79 44.09
C ALA A 39 40.57 24.53 43.67
N THR A 40 40.22 24.89 42.43
CA THR A 40 38.93 24.55 41.80
C THR A 40 38.91 23.02 41.60
N GLN A 41 37.99 22.35 42.28
CA GLN A 41 37.69 20.95 41.95
C GLN A 41 37.35 20.82 40.49
N PRO A 42 37.90 19.81 39.77
CA PRO A 42 37.51 19.57 38.36
C PRO A 42 36.01 19.35 38.27
N ALA A 43 35.35 20.03 37.33
CA ALA A 43 33.94 19.86 37.07
C ALA A 43 33.64 18.35 36.77
N PRO A 44 32.55 17.80 37.31
CA PRO A 44 32.16 16.42 36.98
C PRO A 44 32.05 16.25 35.49
N PRO A 45 32.42 15.08 34.93
CA PRO A 45 32.28 14.82 33.49
C PRO A 45 30.84 15.02 33.06
N PRO A 46 30.59 15.57 31.87
CA PRO A 46 29.23 15.73 31.34
C PRO A 46 28.49 14.38 31.35
N ALA A 47 27.25 14.39 31.78
CA ALA A 47 26.41 13.20 31.74
C ALA A 47 26.36 12.63 30.31
N PRO A 48 26.40 11.29 30.15
CA PRO A 48 26.28 10.69 28.83
C PRO A 48 24.98 11.17 28.16
N PRO A 49 24.97 11.38 26.82
CA PRO A 49 23.80 11.79 26.14
C PRO A 49 22.67 10.74 26.35
N PRO A 50 21.40 11.17 26.48
CA PRO A 50 20.30 10.24 26.64
C PRO A 50 20.28 9.26 25.45
N PRO A 51 19.90 8.01 25.70
CA PRO A 51 19.79 7.04 24.62
C PRO A 51 18.84 7.60 23.51
N PRO A 52 19.12 7.34 22.24
CA PRO A 52 18.25 7.79 21.16
C PRO A 52 16.83 7.27 21.39
N ALA A 53 15.83 8.12 21.12
CA ALA A 53 14.44 7.72 21.20
C ALA A 53 14.19 6.50 20.29
N PRO A 54 13.32 5.56 20.69
CA PRO A 54 13.02 4.41 19.87
C PRO A 54 12.49 4.87 18.50
N ASP A 55 12.98 4.23 17.43
CA ASP A 55 12.55 4.51 16.07
C ASP A 55 11.11 4.01 15.90
N VAL A 56 10.15 4.92 15.81
CA VAL A 56 8.71 4.63 15.70
C VAL A 56 8.27 4.86 14.28
N PHE A 57 7.46 3.93 13.72
CA PHE A 57 6.94 4.07 12.37
C PHE A 57 6.04 5.31 12.27
N PRO A 58 6.18 6.15 11.21
CA PRO A 58 5.39 7.37 11.06
C PRO A 58 3.89 7.10 11.08
N ALA A 59 3.13 7.94 11.77
CA ALA A 59 1.68 7.86 11.81
C ALA A 59 1.05 8.08 10.42
N ASP A 60 1.69 8.92 9.59
CA ASP A 60 1.31 9.18 8.19
C ASP A 60 2.55 9.21 7.31
N CYS A 61 2.77 8.13 6.57
CA CYS A 61 3.89 7.99 5.66
C CYS A 61 3.76 8.86 4.39
N SER A 62 2.59 9.39 4.09
CA SER A 62 2.42 10.36 2.99
C SER A 62 3.00 11.74 3.32
N VAL A 63 3.18 12.03 4.61
CA VAL A 63 3.74 13.29 5.12
C VAL A 63 5.19 13.12 5.54
N THR A 64 5.46 12.09 6.32
CA THR A 64 6.80 11.81 6.87
C THR A 64 7.28 10.45 6.40
N PRO A 65 8.39 10.37 5.63
CA PRO A 65 8.94 9.09 5.22
C PRO A 65 9.46 8.31 6.45
N PRO A 66 9.42 6.97 6.43
CA PRO A 66 10.03 6.16 7.48
C PRO A 66 11.56 6.31 7.46
N SER A 67 12.20 6.01 8.58
CA SER A 67 13.65 5.96 8.66
C SER A 67 14.25 4.99 7.64
N GLN A 68 15.52 5.15 7.33
CA GLN A 68 16.21 4.22 6.42
C GLN A 68 16.17 2.79 6.95
N ALA A 69 16.38 2.61 8.26
CA ALA A 69 16.35 1.30 8.90
C ALA A 69 14.98 0.61 8.75
N MET A 70 13.88 1.35 8.93
CA MET A 70 12.53 0.83 8.70
C MET A 70 12.27 0.49 7.23
N ARG A 71 12.73 1.34 6.31
CA ARG A 71 12.64 1.06 4.87
C ARG A 71 13.40 -0.22 4.52
N ASP A 72 14.61 -0.40 5.04
CA ASP A 72 15.42 -1.59 4.78
C ASP A 72 14.71 -2.87 5.26
N ILE A 73 14.05 -2.83 6.42
CA ILE A 73 13.24 -3.94 6.91
C ILE A 73 12.07 -4.24 5.95
N LEU A 74 11.30 -3.21 5.58
CA LEU A 74 10.10 -3.38 4.77
C LEU A 74 10.43 -3.76 3.31
N TRP A 75 11.45 -3.15 2.73
CA TRP A 75 11.90 -3.45 1.36
C TRP A 75 12.81 -4.67 1.28
N GLY A 76 13.37 -5.13 2.39
CA GLY A 76 14.21 -6.33 2.49
C GLY A 76 13.44 -7.65 2.54
N SER A 77 12.09 -7.64 2.66
CA SER A 77 11.31 -8.88 2.65
C SER A 77 11.43 -9.59 1.30
N LEU A 78 11.50 -10.92 1.35
CA LEU A 78 11.78 -11.76 0.18
C LEU A 78 10.55 -11.88 -0.72
N SER A 79 10.77 -11.92 -2.04
CA SER A 79 9.76 -12.35 -3.01
C SER A 79 9.72 -13.88 -3.09
N ASP A 80 8.58 -14.41 -3.50
CA ASP A 80 8.50 -15.80 -3.96
C ASP A 80 9.10 -15.95 -5.36
N ALA A 81 9.42 -17.15 -5.73
CA ALA A 81 9.71 -17.48 -7.13
C ALA A 81 8.42 -17.41 -7.94
N LYS A 82 8.53 -17.20 -9.26
CA LYS A 82 7.38 -17.33 -10.15
C LYS A 82 6.78 -18.73 -9.97
N PRO A 83 5.49 -18.85 -9.64
CA PRO A 83 4.91 -20.15 -9.34
C PRO A 83 4.84 -21.01 -10.60
N GLU A 84 5.05 -22.31 -10.39
CA GLU A 84 4.60 -23.34 -11.30
C GLU A 84 3.13 -23.65 -11.03
N LEU A 85 2.47 -24.37 -11.95
CA LEU A 85 1.09 -24.80 -11.71
C LEU A 85 1.05 -25.70 -10.48
N LEU A 86 0.37 -25.24 -9.44
CA LEU A 86 0.25 -25.96 -8.18
C LEU A 86 -0.97 -26.89 -8.19
N ASP A 87 -0.87 -28.00 -7.42
CA ASP A 87 -1.99 -28.91 -7.20
C ASP A 87 -3.18 -28.14 -6.58
N GLY A 88 -4.37 -28.38 -7.18
CA GLY A 88 -5.61 -27.74 -6.71
C GLY A 88 -5.88 -26.33 -7.29
N VAL A 89 -4.94 -25.75 -8.03
CA VAL A 89 -5.18 -24.53 -8.81
C VAL A 89 -5.82 -24.89 -10.15
N ARG A 90 -6.83 -24.13 -10.56
CA ARG A 90 -7.51 -24.35 -11.85
C ARG A 90 -6.55 -24.07 -13.02
N PRO A 91 -6.22 -25.06 -13.86
CA PRO A 91 -5.21 -24.92 -14.91
C PRO A 91 -5.53 -23.85 -15.94
N GLU A 92 -6.80 -23.62 -16.23
CA GLU A 92 -7.28 -22.64 -17.21
C GLU A 92 -6.99 -21.18 -16.85
N LYS A 93 -6.63 -20.92 -15.58
CA LYS A 93 -6.25 -19.58 -15.10
C LYS A 93 -4.74 -19.37 -15.09
N PHE A 94 -3.98 -20.45 -15.16
CA PHE A 94 -2.52 -20.36 -15.14
C PHE A 94 -1.99 -19.74 -16.45
N GLY A 95 -1.10 -18.75 -16.31
CA GLY A 95 -0.53 -18.05 -17.46
C GLY A 95 -1.43 -16.92 -18.04
N GLN A 96 -2.61 -16.69 -17.49
CA GLN A 96 -3.40 -15.49 -17.81
C GLN A 96 -2.90 -14.30 -17.01
N HIS A 97 -2.76 -13.13 -17.68
CA HIS A 97 -2.28 -11.89 -17.07
C HIS A 97 -3.42 -10.93 -16.82
N TYR A 98 -3.75 -10.69 -15.56
CA TYR A 98 -4.81 -9.77 -15.15
C TYR A 98 -4.25 -8.36 -14.91
N TYR A 99 -3.87 -7.66 -15.99
CA TYR A 99 -3.30 -6.29 -15.93
C TYR A 99 -4.21 -5.26 -15.25
N VAL A 100 -5.51 -5.50 -15.23
CA VAL A 100 -6.52 -4.69 -14.55
C VAL A 100 -7.56 -5.59 -13.90
N SER A 101 -8.16 -5.10 -12.82
CA SER A 101 -9.26 -5.79 -12.15
C SER A 101 -10.55 -5.74 -12.98
N ASP A 102 -11.34 -6.77 -12.86
CA ASP A 102 -12.70 -6.84 -13.40
C ASP A 102 -13.79 -6.44 -12.38
N GLU A 103 -13.44 -6.24 -11.11
CA GLU A 103 -14.35 -5.76 -10.06
C GLU A 103 -14.89 -4.36 -10.38
N GLY A 104 -16.20 -4.25 -10.54
CA GLY A 104 -16.86 -3.00 -10.93
C GLY A 104 -17.22 -2.09 -9.77
N HIS A 105 -17.49 -2.65 -8.60
CA HIS A 105 -18.06 -1.97 -7.45
C HIS A 105 -17.19 -2.11 -6.20
N ALA A 106 -15.89 -1.82 -6.34
CA ALA A 106 -14.92 -1.84 -5.25
C ALA A 106 -15.31 -0.92 -4.07
N ASP A 107 -16.14 0.11 -4.30
CA ASP A 107 -16.72 1.00 -3.29
C ASP A 107 -17.52 0.26 -2.21
N ARG A 108 -17.93 -0.98 -2.47
CA ARG A 108 -18.60 -1.84 -1.48
C ARG A 108 -17.73 -2.17 -0.29
N PHE A 109 -16.40 -2.08 -0.42
CA PHE A 109 -15.49 -2.21 0.70
C PHE A 109 -15.19 -0.89 1.44
N LYS A 110 -15.41 0.27 0.80
CA LYS A 110 -15.08 1.58 1.38
C LYS A 110 -15.60 1.76 2.82
N PRO A 111 -16.89 1.46 3.14
CA PRO A 111 -17.41 1.66 4.50
C PRO A 111 -16.69 0.87 5.59
N PHE A 112 -16.02 -0.24 5.22
CA PHE A 112 -15.33 -1.10 6.17
C PHE A 112 -13.87 -0.68 6.42
N ILE A 113 -13.22 -0.07 5.41
CA ILE A 113 -11.77 0.22 5.44
C ILE A 113 -11.43 1.70 5.53
N GLU A 114 -12.41 2.61 5.39
CA GLU A 114 -12.14 4.05 5.32
C GLU A 114 -11.37 4.52 6.56
N ASN A 115 -10.19 5.14 6.32
CA ASN A 115 -9.26 5.62 7.35
C ASN A 115 -8.84 4.55 8.39
N SER A 116 -8.80 3.29 8.01
CA SER A 116 -8.35 2.20 8.91
C SER A 116 -6.87 2.35 9.29
N GLY A 117 -6.03 2.92 8.43
CA GLY A 117 -4.59 3.05 8.67
C GLY A 117 -3.86 1.71 8.70
N GLY A 118 -2.77 1.61 9.48
CA GLY A 118 -1.98 0.38 9.60
C GLY A 118 -1.30 -0.03 8.30
N GLY A 119 -1.15 -1.32 8.08
CA GLY A 119 -0.63 -1.88 6.85
C GLY A 119 -1.71 -2.39 5.92
N TYR A 120 -1.47 -2.23 4.62
CA TYR A 120 -2.27 -2.81 3.54
C TYR A 120 -1.47 -3.93 2.87
N VAL A 121 -2.08 -5.08 2.67
CA VAL A 121 -1.57 -6.17 1.82
C VAL A 121 -2.69 -6.56 0.87
N GLY A 122 -2.49 -6.41 -0.42
CA GLY A 122 -3.56 -6.69 -1.38
C GLY A 122 -3.08 -7.34 -2.66
N ILE A 123 -3.83 -8.36 -3.10
CA ILE A 123 -3.60 -9.10 -4.33
C ILE A 123 -4.28 -8.41 -5.50
N GLY A 124 -3.76 -8.62 -6.70
CA GLY A 124 -4.33 -8.14 -7.94
C GLY A 124 -3.73 -6.82 -8.39
N SER A 125 -4.45 -6.05 -9.20
CA SER A 125 -3.90 -4.94 -9.95
C SER A 125 -4.38 -3.55 -9.48
N ASP A 126 -5.03 -2.78 -10.36
CA ASP A 126 -5.37 -1.35 -10.16
C ASP A 126 -6.33 -1.07 -8.99
N GLN A 127 -7.19 -2.01 -8.60
CA GLN A 127 -8.11 -1.84 -7.48
C GLN A 127 -7.39 -1.60 -6.14
N ALA A 128 -6.13 -2.08 -6.01
CA ALA A 128 -5.31 -1.83 -4.82
C ALA A 128 -5.20 -0.33 -4.50
N TYR A 129 -5.07 0.51 -5.52
CA TYR A 129 -4.93 1.97 -5.33
C TYR A 129 -6.23 2.65 -4.88
N LEU A 130 -7.40 2.07 -5.19
CA LEU A 130 -8.68 2.51 -4.61
C LEU A 130 -8.70 2.23 -3.10
N TYR A 131 -8.35 1.00 -2.72
CA TYR A 131 -8.35 0.59 -1.31
C TYR A 131 -7.29 1.32 -0.50
N ILE A 132 -6.08 1.49 -1.03
CA ILE A 132 -5.02 2.30 -0.39
C ILE A 132 -5.50 3.75 -0.20
N GLY A 133 -6.14 4.34 -1.21
CA GLY A 133 -6.69 5.70 -1.11
C GLY A 133 -7.74 5.85 -0.02
N TRP A 134 -8.61 4.86 0.18
CA TRP A 134 -9.65 4.89 1.22
C TRP A 134 -9.14 4.47 2.59
N ALA A 135 -8.33 3.41 2.68
CA ALA A 135 -7.81 2.90 3.95
C ALA A 135 -6.75 3.82 4.58
N ARG A 136 -6.06 4.62 3.77
CA ARG A 136 -4.95 5.50 4.19
C ARG A 136 -3.91 4.75 5.03
N PRO A 137 -3.32 3.65 4.54
CA PRO A 137 -2.36 2.87 5.29
C PRO A 137 -1.05 3.65 5.48
N GLN A 138 -0.31 3.27 6.52
CA GLN A 138 1.04 3.76 6.76
C GLN A 138 2.05 3.11 5.80
N PHE A 139 1.83 1.84 5.42
CA PHE A 139 2.59 1.13 4.41
C PHE A 139 1.69 0.16 3.63
N ALA A 140 1.99 -0.05 2.36
CA ALA A 140 1.21 -0.93 1.50
C ALA A 140 2.11 -1.87 0.69
N TRP A 141 1.73 -3.16 0.64
CA TRP A 141 2.21 -4.10 -0.37
C TRP A 141 1.11 -4.34 -1.40
N THR A 142 1.45 -4.12 -2.68
CA THR A 142 0.66 -4.57 -3.82
C THR A 142 1.29 -5.86 -4.32
N VAL A 143 0.60 -6.97 -4.13
CA VAL A 143 1.18 -8.30 -4.34
C VAL A 143 0.44 -9.07 -5.42
N ASP A 144 1.15 -9.88 -6.17
CA ASP A 144 0.59 -10.86 -7.08
C ASP A 144 1.59 -11.98 -7.35
N TYR A 145 1.12 -13.18 -7.72
CA TYR A 145 1.97 -14.28 -8.16
C TYR A 145 2.45 -14.12 -9.61
N ASP A 146 1.82 -13.21 -10.37
CA ASP A 146 2.15 -12.91 -11.76
C ASP A 146 3.11 -11.72 -11.85
N ASP A 147 4.31 -11.95 -12.36
CA ASP A 147 5.34 -10.92 -12.57
C ASP A 147 4.90 -9.81 -13.54
N GLN A 148 3.93 -10.08 -14.41
CA GLN A 148 3.35 -9.07 -15.30
C GLN A 148 2.45 -8.11 -14.54
N VAL A 149 1.69 -8.61 -13.56
CA VAL A 149 0.86 -7.76 -12.68
C VAL A 149 1.74 -6.95 -11.75
N VAL A 150 2.80 -7.53 -11.18
CA VAL A 150 3.81 -6.78 -10.41
C VAL A 150 4.43 -5.67 -11.26
N GLY A 151 4.81 -5.96 -12.51
CA GLY A 151 5.32 -4.92 -13.42
C GLY A 151 4.27 -3.86 -13.78
N MET A 152 2.99 -4.21 -13.79
CA MET A 152 1.91 -3.23 -13.94
C MET A 152 1.84 -2.27 -12.75
N HIS A 153 2.07 -2.74 -11.52
CA HIS A 153 2.21 -1.88 -10.35
C HIS A 153 3.43 -0.95 -10.46
N GLU A 154 4.57 -1.45 -10.93
CA GLU A 154 5.75 -0.60 -11.17
C GLU A 154 5.41 0.56 -12.13
N LEU A 155 4.69 0.29 -13.23
CA LEU A 155 4.23 1.31 -14.18
C LEU A 155 3.25 2.29 -13.56
N GLN A 156 2.23 1.79 -12.87
CA GLN A 156 1.22 2.65 -12.23
C GLN A 156 1.84 3.59 -11.22
N GLN A 157 2.73 3.08 -10.36
CA GLN A 157 3.43 3.90 -9.37
C GLN A 157 4.31 4.96 -10.03
N ALA A 158 5.07 4.59 -11.05
CA ALA A 158 5.90 5.54 -11.78
C ALA A 158 5.07 6.66 -12.43
N PHE A 159 3.93 6.32 -13.04
CA PHE A 159 3.04 7.29 -13.67
C PHE A 159 2.33 8.17 -12.63
N ILE A 160 1.90 7.62 -11.49
CA ILE A 160 1.33 8.41 -10.38
C ILE A 160 2.36 9.41 -9.86
N VAL A 161 3.60 9.00 -9.66
CA VAL A 161 4.68 9.89 -9.18
C VAL A 161 4.99 10.99 -10.20
N ALA A 162 5.03 10.66 -11.50
CA ALA A 162 5.34 11.60 -12.57
C ALA A 162 4.22 12.61 -12.85
N SER A 163 2.98 12.31 -12.44
CA SER A 163 1.79 13.13 -12.71
C SER A 163 1.45 14.01 -11.51
N ALA A 164 1.04 15.26 -11.75
CA ALA A 164 0.65 16.17 -10.68
C ALA A 164 -0.82 15.99 -10.26
N THR A 165 -1.68 15.57 -11.20
CA THR A 165 -3.12 15.48 -11.00
C THR A 165 -3.67 14.12 -11.47
N PRO A 166 -4.88 13.73 -11.03
CA PRO A 166 -5.58 12.58 -11.59
C PRO A 166 -5.73 12.64 -13.12
N ALA A 167 -5.94 13.83 -13.67
CA ALA A 167 -6.08 14.03 -15.12
C ALA A 167 -4.76 13.73 -15.85
N ASP A 168 -3.63 14.20 -15.33
CA ASP A 168 -2.30 13.92 -15.88
C ASP A 168 -1.99 12.43 -15.82
N TYR A 169 -2.30 11.77 -14.70
CA TYR A 169 -2.12 10.32 -14.56
C TYR A 169 -2.94 9.54 -15.60
N LYS A 170 -4.21 9.91 -15.79
CA LYS A 170 -5.06 9.29 -16.82
C LYS A 170 -4.53 9.53 -18.23
N ALA A 171 -3.93 10.70 -18.48
CA ALA A 171 -3.31 11.02 -19.77
C ALA A 171 -2.12 10.10 -20.08
N MET A 172 -1.32 9.67 -19.07
CA MET A 172 -0.18 8.75 -19.27
C MET A 172 -0.58 7.41 -19.90
N TRP A 173 -1.84 7.02 -19.80
CA TRP A 173 -2.37 5.79 -20.40
C TRP A 173 -2.95 6.00 -21.81
N ARG A 174 -2.86 7.20 -22.38
CA ARG A 174 -3.33 7.52 -23.72
C ARG A 174 -2.24 7.31 -24.75
N ASN A 175 -2.62 7.04 -26.02
CA ASN A 175 -1.67 6.80 -27.11
C ASN A 175 -0.83 8.04 -27.45
N ASP A 176 -1.40 9.24 -27.33
CA ASP A 176 -0.72 10.52 -27.56
C ASP A 176 0.31 10.87 -26.48
N HIS A 177 0.31 10.18 -25.33
CA HIS A 177 1.33 10.28 -24.28
C HIS A 177 2.34 9.12 -24.27
N SER A 178 2.35 8.29 -25.30
CA SER A 178 3.19 7.08 -25.39
C SER A 178 4.71 7.39 -25.21
N ASP A 179 5.21 8.50 -25.74
CA ASP A 179 6.63 8.84 -25.63
C ASP A 179 7.00 9.31 -24.22
N ALA A 180 6.11 10.05 -23.53
CA ALA A 180 6.28 10.40 -22.13
C ALA A 180 6.31 9.13 -21.25
N ALA A 181 5.40 8.19 -21.47
CA ALA A 181 5.37 6.91 -20.77
C ALA A 181 6.64 6.09 -21.00
N LYS A 182 7.15 6.02 -22.23
CA LYS A 182 8.42 5.34 -22.55
C LYS A 182 9.63 6.02 -21.92
N ALA A 183 9.63 7.35 -21.82
CA ALA A 183 10.70 8.11 -21.16
C ALA A 183 10.74 7.78 -19.66
N ILE A 184 9.59 7.70 -18.98
CA ILE A 184 9.50 7.29 -17.58
C ILE A 184 10.01 5.84 -17.41
N ILE A 185 9.60 4.92 -18.30
CA ILE A 185 10.09 3.53 -18.25
C ILE A 185 11.62 3.48 -18.39
N ALA A 186 12.20 4.31 -19.25
CA ALA A 186 13.65 4.36 -19.41
C ALA A 186 14.38 4.85 -18.14
N GLN A 187 13.73 5.69 -17.33
CA GLN A 187 14.27 6.17 -16.06
C GLN A 187 14.19 5.11 -14.95
N ILE A 188 13.05 4.44 -14.80
CA ILE A 188 12.84 3.46 -13.71
C ILE A 188 13.44 2.09 -14.02
N ALA A 189 13.68 1.77 -15.29
CA ALA A 189 14.26 0.51 -15.74
C ALA A 189 15.38 0.76 -16.74
N PRO A 190 16.57 1.21 -16.29
CA PRO A 190 17.71 1.50 -17.18
C PRO A 190 18.26 0.22 -17.84
N GLU A 191 18.13 -0.93 -17.19
CA GLU A 191 18.60 -2.21 -17.70
C GLU A 191 17.75 -2.68 -18.90
N PRO A 192 18.37 -3.08 -20.04
CA PRO A 192 17.65 -3.38 -21.27
C PRO A 192 16.57 -4.45 -21.13
N ARG A 193 16.81 -5.47 -20.30
CA ARG A 193 15.84 -6.57 -20.07
C ARG A 193 14.63 -6.08 -19.28
N ALA A 194 14.85 -5.32 -18.23
CA ALA A 194 13.79 -4.72 -17.41
C ALA A 194 12.96 -3.73 -18.23
N LYS A 195 13.63 -2.86 -18.98
CA LYS A 195 12.97 -1.91 -19.90
C LYS A 195 12.10 -2.62 -20.94
N LYS A 196 12.61 -3.68 -21.59
CA LYS A 196 11.85 -4.48 -22.56
C LYS A 196 10.60 -5.09 -21.91
N ARG A 197 10.73 -5.62 -20.67
CA ARG A 197 9.60 -6.17 -19.90
C ARG A 197 8.53 -5.11 -19.68
N LEU A 198 8.89 -3.95 -19.14
CA LEU A 198 7.91 -2.89 -18.84
C LEU A 198 7.27 -2.30 -20.11
N LEU A 199 8.01 -2.17 -21.21
CA LEU A 199 7.44 -1.75 -22.49
C LEU A 199 6.42 -2.77 -23.03
N HIS A 200 6.68 -4.06 -22.88
CA HIS A 200 5.73 -5.11 -23.23
C HIS A 200 4.46 -5.00 -22.37
N ILE A 201 4.61 -4.87 -21.05
CA ILE A 201 3.50 -4.70 -20.10
C ILE A 201 2.67 -3.45 -20.42
N LEU A 202 3.32 -2.32 -20.72
CA LEU A 202 2.64 -1.11 -21.16
C LEU A 202 1.77 -1.37 -22.40
N GLY A 203 2.33 -2.02 -23.42
CA GLY A 203 1.61 -2.32 -24.64
C GLY A 203 0.36 -3.17 -24.42
N GLN A 204 0.43 -4.14 -23.50
CA GLN A 204 -0.70 -5.00 -23.13
C GLN A 204 -1.68 -4.31 -22.17
N GLY A 205 -1.17 -3.59 -21.20
CA GLY A 205 -1.93 -2.97 -20.12
C GLY A 205 -2.64 -1.67 -20.52
N GLN A 206 -2.02 -0.84 -21.36
CA GLN A 206 -2.52 0.50 -21.71
C GLN A 206 -3.98 0.53 -22.20
N PRO A 207 -4.40 -0.29 -23.20
CA PRO A 207 -5.79 -0.27 -23.68
C PRO A 207 -6.76 -0.81 -22.62
N ARG A 208 -6.32 -1.75 -21.78
CA ARG A 208 -7.12 -2.31 -20.69
C ARG A 208 -7.33 -1.27 -19.60
N MET A 209 -6.26 -0.56 -19.22
CA MET A 209 -6.30 0.47 -18.18
C MET A 209 -7.20 1.65 -18.57
N ARG A 210 -7.16 2.10 -19.82
CA ARG A 210 -8.10 3.15 -20.30
C ARG A 210 -9.54 2.74 -20.14
N ARG A 211 -9.90 1.53 -20.58
CA ARG A 211 -11.28 1.02 -20.41
C ARG A 211 -11.65 0.85 -18.94
N ARG A 212 -10.71 0.39 -18.14
CA ARG A 212 -10.89 0.23 -16.70
C ARG A 212 -11.17 1.56 -16.00
N MET A 213 -10.36 2.58 -16.24
CA MET A 213 -10.56 3.92 -15.65
C MET A 213 -11.92 4.50 -16.03
N ALA A 214 -12.30 4.44 -17.30
CA ALA A 214 -13.61 4.91 -17.75
C ALA A 214 -14.79 4.16 -17.07
N ARG A 215 -14.64 2.83 -16.87
CA ARG A 215 -15.64 2.03 -16.14
C ARG A 215 -15.71 2.44 -14.66
N LEU A 216 -14.56 2.64 -14.00
CA LEU A 216 -14.49 3.08 -12.62
C LEU A 216 -15.11 4.47 -12.42
N GLU A 217 -14.80 5.43 -13.28
CA GLU A 217 -15.39 6.77 -13.22
C GLU A 217 -16.92 6.73 -13.32
N LYS A 218 -17.46 5.84 -14.17
CA LYS A 218 -18.90 5.63 -14.27
C LYS A 218 -19.49 4.95 -13.04
N ASN A 219 -18.89 3.83 -12.60
CA ASN A 219 -19.47 3.00 -11.55
C ASN A 219 -19.29 3.62 -10.15
N LEU A 220 -18.22 4.39 -9.94
CA LEU A 220 -17.89 5.05 -8.68
C LEU A 220 -18.22 6.55 -8.70
N ALA A 221 -19.12 6.99 -9.59
CA ALA A 221 -19.52 8.39 -9.68
C ALA A 221 -20.02 8.89 -8.31
N GLY A 222 -19.47 10.02 -7.85
CA GLY A 222 -19.76 10.58 -6.51
C GLY A 222 -18.95 10.00 -5.36
N THR A 223 -18.18 8.92 -5.58
CA THR A 223 -17.25 8.39 -4.58
C THR A 223 -15.85 8.95 -4.85
N PRO A 224 -15.22 9.67 -3.89
CA PRO A 224 -13.85 10.14 -4.04
C PRO A 224 -12.86 8.97 -4.23
N THR A 225 -12.03 9.06 -5.27
CA THR A 225 -11.00 8.08 -5.58
C THR A 225 -9.73 8.79 -6.06
N TYR A 226 -8.61 8.08 -6.14
CA TYR A 226 -7.39 8.63 -6.73
C TYR A 226 -7.54 9.05 -8.21
N LEU A 227 -8.61 8.65 -8.89
CA LEU A 227 -8.91 9.04 -10.29
C LEU A 227 -9.77 10.30 -10.39
N SER A 228 -10.44 10.73 -9.31
CA SER A 228 -11.44 11.80 -9.32
C SER A 228 -11.24 12.88 -8.25
N ASP A 229 -10.48 12.59 -7.19
CA ASP A 229 -10.28 13.48 -6.04
C ASP A 229 -8.79 13.78 -5.84
N GLN A 230 -8.43 15.08 -5.90
CA GLN A 230 -7.03 15.51 -5.80
C GLN A 230 -6.41 15.16 -4.46
N ALA A 231 -7.16 15.29 -3.35
CA ALA A 231 -6.61 15.00 -2.01
C ALA A 231 -6.28 13.50 -1.83
N THR A 232 -7.13 12.62 -2.36
CA THR A 232 -6.86 11.17 -2.37
C THR A 232 -5.68 10.83 -3.28
N TYR A 233 -5.57 11.53 -4.42
CA TYR A 233 -4.45 11.38 -5.34
C TYR A 233 -3.13 11.80 -4.70
N ASP A 234 -3.10 12.99 -4.08
CA ASP A 234 -1.90 13.53 -3.43
C ASP A 234 -1.43 12.65 -2.28
N PHE A 235 -2.37 12.13 -1.47
CA PHE A 235 -2.05 11.13 -0.45
C PHE A 235 -1.34 9.93 -1.06
N LEU A 236 -1.94 9.30 -2.07
CA LEU A 236 -1.38 8.11 -2.72
C LEU A 236 -0.02 8.41 -3.37
N ARG A 237 0.07 9.52 -4.10
CA ARG A 237 1.30 9.96 -4.76
C ARG A 237 2.44 10.17 -3.76
N ASN A 238 2.17 10.81 -2.65
CA ASN A 238 3.16 11.06 -1.61
C ASN A 238 3.55 9.78 -0.88
N LEU A 239 2.60 8.88 -0.61
CA LEU A 239 2.86 7.58 -0.03
C LEU A 239 3.86 6.78 -0.88
N ILE A 240 3.66 6.78 -2.22
CA ILE A 240 4.56 6.13 -3.18
C ILE A 240 5.92 6.83 -3.20
N LYS A 241 5.97 8.17 -3.29
CA LYS A 241 7.22 8.95 -3.31
C LYS A 241 8.07 8.73 -2.06
N ASN A 242 7.45 8.53 -0.94
CA ASN A 242 8.12 8.26 0.34
C ASN A 242 8.54 6.78 0.50
N GLY A 243 8.34 5.95 -0.53
CA GLY A 243 8.73 4.53 -0.53
C GLY A 243 7.85 3.65 0.36
N CYS A 244 6.61 4.06 0.61
CA CYS A 244 5.67 3.35 1.47
C CYS A 244 4.64 2.50 0.71
N VAL A 245 4.84 2.31 -0.59
CA VAL A 245 4.08 1.34 -1.40
C VAL A 245 5.08 0.45 -2.14
N ARG A 246 5.05 -0.84 -1.86
CA ARG A 246 5.97 -1.81 -2.45
C ARG A 246 5.24 -2.85 -3.29
N PRO A 247 5.52 -2.93 -4.61
CA PRO A 247 5.13 -4.08 -5.42
C PRO A 247 5.99 -5.28 -5.05
N LEU A 248 5.40 -6.45 -4.93
CA LEU A 248 6.14 -7.67 -4.59
C LEU A 248 5.52 -8.89 -5.26
N LEU A 249 6.38 -9.75 -5.82
CA LEU A 249 5.96 -11.04 -6.32
C LEU A 249 5.71 -11.99 -5.14
N VAL A 250 4.45 -12.37 -4.95
CA VAL A 250 4.00 -13.19 -3.83
C VAL A 250 3.01 -14.23 -4.32
N ASP A 251 3.31 -15.48 -4.06
CA ASP A 251 2.36 -16.58 -4.13
C ASP A 251 1.80 -16.85 -2.73
N LEU A 252 0.49 -16.72 -2.56
CA LEU A 252 -0.17 -16.97 -1.27
C LEU A 252 0.04 -18.39 -0.74
N LEU A 253 0.36 -19.33 -1.60
CA LEU A 253 0.58 -20.74 -1.28
C LEU A 253 2.06 -21.07 -1.04
N ALA A 254 2.98 -20.11 -1.27
CA ALA A 254 4.42 -20.27 -1.05
C ALA A 254 4.84 -19.82 0.36
N ASP A 255 6.10 -20.11 0.72
CA ASP A 255 6.60 -20.04 2.09
C ASP A 255 7.45 -18.79 2.39
N LYS A 256 7.60 -17.84 1.45
CA LYS A 256 8.53 -16.71 1.60
C LYS A 256 7.83 -15.35 1.62
N GLY A 257 7.06 -15.03 0.58
CA GLY A 257 6.54 -13.68 0.37
C GLY A 257 5.63 -13.20 1.50
N MET A 258 4.54 -13.91 1.77
CA MET A 258 3.61 -13.55 2.85
C MET A 258 4.25 -13.63 4.24
N LYS A 259 5.07 -14.66 4.48
CA LYS A 259 5.82 -14.80 5.73
C LYS A 259 6.76 -13.60 5.93
N GLY A 260 7.51 -13.23 4.89
CA GLY A 260 8.42 -12.07 4.93
C GLY A 260 7.69 -10.75 5.18
N ILE A 261 6.50 -10.56 4.62
CA ILE A 261 5.63 -9.41 4.93
C ILE A 261 5.25 -9.41 6.42
N GLY A 262 4.76 -10.55 6.94
CA GLY A 262 4.38 -10.66 8.36
C GLY A 262 5.54 -10.36 9.32
N GLU A 263 6.72 -10.91 9.03
CA GLU A 263 7.94 -10.65 9.81
C GLU A 263 8.37 -9.18 9.76
N ALA A 264 8.34 -8.56 8.58
CA ALA A 264 8.69 -7.15 8.41
C ALA A 264 7.72 -6.24 9.16
N MET A 265 6.41 -6.47 9.05
CA MET A 265 5.38 -5.72 9.75
C MET A 265 5.51 -5.84 11.26
N THR A 266 5.79 -7.05 11.77
CA THR A 266 6.03 -7.29 13.20
C THR A 266 7.25 -6.52 13.69
N LYS A 267 8.36 -6.53 12.93
CA LYS A 267 9.59 -5.82 13.29
C LYS A 267 9.40 -4.29 13.39
N VAL A 268 8.56 -3.72 12.54
CA VAL A 268 8.28 -2.28 12.58
C VAL A 268 7.07 -1.92 13.45
N GLY A 269 6.45 -2.90 14.11
CA GLY A 269 5.32 -2.68 15.03
C GLY A 269 4.03 -2.24 14.33
N LEU A 270 3.84 -2.58 13.06
CA LEU A 270 2.72 -2.13 12.25
C LEU A 270 1.72 -3.28 11.98
N PRO A 271 0.47 -3.24 12.48
CA PRO A 271 -0.53 -4.27 12.20
C PRO A 271 -1.02 -4.20 10.75
N VAL A 272 -1.29 -5.35 10.14
CA VAL A 272 -2.01 -5.45 8.86
C VAL A 272 -3.49 -5.19 9.11
N ARG A 273 -3.98 -4.01 8.74
CA ARG A 273 -5.38 -3.65 8.93
C ARG A 273 -6.27 -3.90 7.71
N THR A 274 -5.66 -4.06 6.55
CA THR A 274 -6.38 -4.47 5.33
C THR A 274 -5.60 -5.58 4.63
N LEU A 275 -6.15 -6.79 4.66
CA LEU A 275 -5.71 -7.92 3.84
C LEU A 275 -6.75 -8.11 2.72
N TYR A 276 -6.42 -7.77 1.49
CA TYR A 276 -7.31 -7.95 0.36
C TYR A 276 -6.92 -9.19 -0.44
N LEU A 277 -7.83 -10.14 -0.55
CA LEU A 277 -7.59 -11.44 -1.17
C LEU A 277 -8.24 -11.59 -2.55
N SER A 278 -9.03 -10.59 -2.99
CA SER A 278 -9.79 -10.67 -4.24
C SER A 278 -10.69 -11.92 -4.28
N ASN A 279 -10.98 -12.41 -5.48
CA ASN A 279 -11.59 -13.72 -5.69
C ASN A 279 -10.55 -14.84 -5.88
N ALA A 280 -9.28 -14.59 -5.60
CA ALA A 280 -8.22 -15.57 -5.79
C ALA A 280 -8.50 -16.85 -4.98
N GLU A 281 -9.09 -16.74 -3.78
CA GLU A 281 -9.44 -17.87 -2.92
C GLU A 281 -10.47 -18.84 -3.54
N GLU A 282 -11.13 -18.49 -4.63
CA GLU A 282 -12.03 -19.39 -5.35
C GLU A 282 -11.28 -20.43 -6.22
N TYR A 283 -9.96 -20.25 -6.41
CA TYR A 283 -9.18 -21.08 -7.33
C TYR A 283 -8.37 -22.19 -6.66
N TRP A 284 -8.33 -22.24 -5.30
CA TRP A 284 -7.65 -23.31 -4.55
C TRP A 284 -8.37 -23.65 -3.25
N THR A 285 -7.97 -24.78 -2.66
CA THR A 285 -8.36 -25.11 -1.27
C THR A 285 -7.31 -24.57 -0.32
N TYR A 286 -7.72 -24.11 0.87
CA TYR A 286 -6.82 -23.59 1.89
C TYR A 286 -5.80 -24.63 2.32
N THR A 287 -4.55 -24.47 1.88
CA THR A 287 -3.40 -25.29 2.26
C THR A 287 -2.90 -24.94 3.64
N ASP A 288 -2.08 -25.81 4.25
CA ASP A 288 -1.45 -25.52 5.54
C ASP A 288 -0.50 -24.31 5.43
N GLN A 289 0.18 -24.15 4.29
CA GLN A 289 1.04 -22.99 4.04
C GLN A 289 0.24 -21.67 3.95
N PHE A 290 -0.88 -21.66 3.23
CA PHE A 290 -1.78 -20.49 3.20
C PHE A 290 -2.25 -20.11 4.60
N ARG A 291 -2.68 -21.11 5.40
CA ARG A 291 -3.09 -20.91 6.79
C ARG A 291 -1.94 -20.32 7.63
N ALA A 292 -0.73 -20.84 7.50
CA ALA A 292 0.46 -20.34 8.19
C ALA A 292 0.77 -18.89 7.78
N ASN A 293 0.67 -18.57 6.51
CA ASN A 293 0.92 -17.23 5.96
C ASN A 293 -0.04 -16.18 6.56
N VAL A 294 -1.34 -16.48 6.60
CA VAL A 294 -2.32 -15.56 7.18
C VAL A 294 -2.16 -15.44 8.70
N ARG A 295 -1.88 -16.55 9.41
CA ARG A 295 -1.60 -16.52 10.87
C ARG A 295 -0.41 -15.63 11.22
N GLY A 296 0.62 -15.65 10.40
CA GLY A 296 1.86 -14.89 10.61
C GLY A 296 1.73 -13.37 10.47
N LEU A 297 0.60 -12.86 9.98
CA LEU A 297 0.36 -11.42 9.88
C LEU A 297 0.05 -10.82 11.27
N PRO A 298 0.73 -9.74 11.70
CA PRO A 298 0.35 -9.01 12.91
C PRO A 298 -0.99 -8.31 12.72
N THR A 299 -1.89 -8.41 13.71
CA THR A 299 -3.26 -7.88 13.65
C THR A 299 -3.61 -7.05 14.87
N ASP A 300 -4.62 -6.20 14.75
CA ASP A 300 -5.30 -5.52 15.84
C ASP A 300 -6.83 -5.54 15.63
N ALA A 301 -7.58 -4.91 16.53
CA ALA A 301 -9.04 -4.89 16.48
C ALA A 301 -9.64 -4.23 15.22
N LYS A 302 -8.85 -3.50 14.44
CA LYS A 302 -9.27 -2.87 13.16
C LYS A 302 -8.91 -3.71 11.94
N SER A 303 -8.24 -4.83 12.13
CA SER A 303 -7.74 -5.67 11.03
C SER A 303 -8.86 -6.42 10.35
N LEU A 304 -8.97 -6.27 9.02
CA LEU A 304 -9.98 -6.91 8.19
C LEU A 304 -9.34 -7.70 7.03
N ALA A 305 -9.90 -8.86 6.73
CA ALA A 305 -9.74 -9.52 5.44
C ALA A 305 -10.90 -9.13 4.53
N LEU A 306 -10.61 -8.87 3.27
CA LEU A 306 -11.58 -8.52 2.24
C LEU A 306 -11.61 -9.63 1.19
N HIS A 307 -12.78 -10.19 0.96
CA HIS A 307 -13.01 -11.29 0.04
C HIS A 307 -14.03 -10.90 -1.01
N THR A 308 -13.77 -11.25 -2.26
CA THR A 308 -14.77 -11.18 -3.31
C THR A 308 -15.14 -12.60 -3.75
N GLN A 309 -16.42 -12.83 -4.04
CA GLN A 309 -16.92 -14.09 -4.56
C GLN A 309 -17.65 -13.83 -5.87
N SER A 310 -17.27 -14.57 -6.92
CA SER A 310 -17.86 -14.45 -8.26
C SER A 310 -19.38 -14.61 -8.25
N SER A 311 -20.04 -13.83 -9.10
CA SER A 311 -21.49 -13.91 -9.29
C SER A 311 -21.82 -13.96 -10.77
N ASN A 312 -22.69 -14.90 -11.17
CA ASN A 312 -23.21 -14.96 -12.53
C ASN A 312 -24.47 -14.09 -12.74
N ALA A 313 -25.04 -13.53 -11.63
CA ALA A 313 -26.30 -12.81 -11.69
C ALA A 313 -26.14 -11.32 -12.02
N ASN A 314 -24.96 -10.73 -11.73
CA ASN A 314 -24.68 -9.32 -11.91
C ASN A 314 -23.38 -9.04 -12.70
N GLU A 315 -22.73 -10.07 -13.24
CA GLU A 315 -21.43 -9.97 -13.95
C GLU A 315 -20.34 -9.25 -13.12
N ASP A 316 -20.46 -9.27 -11.80
CA ASP A 316 -19.54 -8.67 -10.82
C ASP A 316 -19.41 -9.63 -9.63
N TYR A 317 -19.13 -9.10 -8.45
CA TYR A 317 -18.80 -9.86 -7.25
C TYR A 317 -19.77 -9.60 -6.11
N ARG A 318 -19.71 -10.47 -5.12
CA ARG A 318 -20.21 -10.29 -3.76
C ARG A 318 -19.02 -9.89 -2.91
N TYR A 319 -19.20 -8.90 -2.05
CA TYR A 319 -18.14 -8.25 -1.31
C TYR A 319 -18.28 -8.55 0.18
N SER A 320 -17.31 -9.24 0.78
CA SER A 320 -17.33 -9.61 2.19
C SER A 320 -16.10 -9.08 2.91
N ALA A 321 -16.31 -8.25 3.93
CA ALA A 321 -15.28 -7.91 4.91
C ALA A 321 -15.40 -8.83 6.12
N GLN A 322 -14.28 -9.26 6.68
CA GLN A 322 -14.24 -10.14 7.84
C GLN A 322 -13.16 -9.67 8.82
N PRO A 323 -13.43 -9.58 10.15
CA PRO A 323 -12.36 -9.38 11.12
C PRO A 323 -11.25 -10.40 10.92
N LEU A 324 -10.00 -9.94 10.82
CA LEU A 324 -8.88 -10.82 10.44
C LEU A 324 -8.64 -11.89 11.49
N ASP A 325 -8.90 -11.61 12.77
CA ASP A 325 -8.84 -12.63 13.83
C ASP A 325 -9.94 -13.69 13.70
N THR A 326 -11.15 -13.30 13.24
CA THR A 326 -12.21 -14.26 12.90
C THR A 326 -11.80 -15.14 11.72
N PHE A 327 -11.16 -14.55 10.71
CA PHE A 327 -10.62 -15.32 9.57
C PHE A 327 -9.55 -16.32 10.02
N LYS A 328 -8.59 -15.89 10.84
CA LYS A 328 -7.58 -16.78 11.45
C LYS A 328 -8.22 -17.92 12.22
N ALA A 329 -9.24 -17.64 13.02
CA ALA A 329 -9.97 -18.68 13.76
C ALA A 329 -10.61 -19.71 12.83
N TRP A 330 -11.14 -19.30 11.68
CA TRP A 330 -11.64 -20.22 10.65
C TRP A 330 -10.56 -21.07 10.03
N LEU A 331 -9.39 -20.47 9.75
CA LEU A 331 -8.24 -21.19 9.23
C LEU A 331 -7.68 -22.19 10.25
N ASP A 332 -7.66 -21.84 11.54
CA ASP A 332 -7.21 -22.71 12.63
C ASP A 332 -8.15 -23.90 12.87
N ASP A 333 -9.46 -23.65 12.78
CA ASP A 333 -10.47 -24.68 12.94
C ASP A 333 -10.37 -25.78 11.88
N GLY A 334 -9.87 -25.45 10.69
CA GLY A 334 -9.61 -26.39 9.60
C GLY A 334 -10.83 -26.96 8.90
N TRP A 335 -12.05 -26.67 9.39
CA TRP A 335 -13.28 -27.14 8.76
C TRP A 335 -13.55 -26.46 7.42
N ALA A 336 -13.38 -25.15 7.34
CA ALA A 336 -13.49 -24.44 6.08
C ALA A 336 -12.24 -24.65 5.22
N ARG A 337 -12.45 -25.16 4.01
CA ARG A 337 -11.39 -25.40 3.01
C ARG A 337 -11.41 -24.38 1.88
N SER A 338 -12.38 -23.48 1.87
CA SER A 338 -12.52 -22.40 0.89
C SER A 338 -13.41 -21.29 1.44
N VAL A 339 -13.38 -20.14 0.82
CA VAL A 339 -14.23 -18.99 1.14
C VAL A 339 -15.72 -19.33 1.08
N ASP A 340 -16.15 -20.12 0.09
CA ASP A 340 -17.55 -20.56 -0.03
C ASP A 340 -17.99 -21.48 1.12
N MET A 341 -17.10 -22.34 1.61
CA MET A 341 -17.40 -23.20 2.77
C MET A 341 -17.50 -22.39 4.06
N MET A 342 -16.71 -21.35 4.19
CA MET A 342 -16.67 -20.47 5.36
C MET A 342 -17.90 -19.56 5.41
N MET A 343 -18.10 -18.76 4.39
CA MET A 343 -19.10 -17.68 4.38
C MET A 343 -20.43 -18.09 3.75
N GLY A 344 -20.44 -19.16 2.94
CA GLY A 344 -21.55 -19.41 2.02
C GLY A 344 -21.54 -18.36 0.89
N ARG A 345 -22.68 -18.26 0.21
CA ARG A 345 -22.83 -17.29 -0.88
C ARG A 345 -23.99 -16.35 -0.58
N MET A 346 -23.74 -15.06 -0.62
CA MET A 346 -24.81 -14.06 -0.57
C MET A 346 -25.71 -14.19 -1.80
N GLN A 347 -27.02 -14.05 -1.58
CA GLN A 347 -27.97 -14.03 -2.67
C GLN A 347 -27.88 -12.71 -3.46
N VAL A 348 -27.70 -12.79 -4.76
CA VAL A 348 -27.75 -11.66 -5.69
C VAL A 348 -29.14 -11.64 -6.34
N LYS A 349 -29.86 -10.53 -6.21
CA LYS A 349 -31.24 -10.37 -6.63
C LYS A 349 -31.40 -10.00 -8.09
N GLY A 350 -30.34 -9.54 -8.75
CA GLY A 350 -30.36 -9.15 -10.17
C GLY A 350 -29.11 -8.40 -10.60
N PRO A 351 -29.08 -7.95 -11.88
CA PRO A 351 -27.88 -7.37 -12.49
C PRO A 351 -27.35 -6.10 -11.82
N SER A 352 -28.19 -5.38 -11.10
CA SER A 352 -27.83 -4.14 -10.39
C SER A 352 -27.62 -4.35 -8.90
N ASP A 353 -27.63 -5.59 -8.40
CA ASP A 353 -27.44 -5.90 -6.99
C ASP A 353 -25.98 -6.31 -6.73
N PHE A 354 -25.25 -5.47 -6.01
CA PHE A 354 -23.86 -5.68 -5.61
C PHE A 354 -23.77 -5.83 -4.10
N PRO A 355 -24.12 -7.01 -3.55
CA PRO A 355 -24.24 -7.20 -2.11
C PRO A 355 -22.91 -7.12 -1.41
N SER A 356 -22.90 -6.47 -0.25
CA SER A 356 -21.76 -6.44 0.67
C SER A 356 -22.17 -6.77 2.10
N GLN A 357 -21.24 -7.33 2.87
CA GLN A 357 -21.47 -7.70 4.28
C GLN A 357 -20.21 -7.57 5.11
N LEU A 358 -20.41 -7.38 6.42
CA LEU A 358 -19.40 -7.70 7.43
C LEU A 358 -19.68 -9.11 7.97
N PHE A 359 -18.79 -10.05 7.68
CA PHE A 359 -18.94 -11.44 8.11
C PHE A 359 -18.21 -11.66 9.43
N THR A 360 -18.97 -11.78 10.53
CA THR A 360 -18.43 -11.92 11.89
C THR A 360 -18.66 -13.31 12.50
N THR A 361 -19.36 -14.20 11.80
CA THR A 361 -19.66 -15.54 12.30
C THR A 361 -18.39 -16.33 12.57
N THR A 362 -18.24 -16.82 13.79
CA THR A 362 -17.14 -17.69 14.20
C THR A 362 -17.37 -19.15 13.82
N PRO A 363 -16.33 -20.00 13.78
CA PRO A 363 -16.49 -21.44 13.55
C PRO A 363 -17.42 -22.11 14.56
N ALA A 364 -17.35 -21.71 15.82
CA ALA A 364 -18.19 -22.26 16.90
C ALA A 364 -19.69 -21.95 16.69
N GLU A 365 -20.00 -20.69 16.37
CA GLU A 365 -21.39 -20.27 16.06
C GLU A 365 -21.94 -20.98 14.82
N ALA A 366 -21.13 -21.13 13.78
CA ALA A 366 -21.52 -21.85 12.57
C ALA A 366 -21.83 -23.33 12.85
N ARG A 367 -21.06 -23.99 13.71
CA ARG A 367 -21.34 -25.38 14.15
C ARG A 367 -22.63 -25.46 14.94
N ALA A 368 -22.82 -24.61 15.96
CA ALA A 368 -24.02 -24.56 16.76
C ALA A 368 -25.27 -24.35 15.90
N ALA A 369 -25.24 -23.45 14.95
CA ALA A 369 -26.34 -23.22 14.02
C ALA A 369 -26.67 -24.44 13.14
N ARG A 370 -25.67 -25.22 12.73
CA ARG A 370 -25.88 -26.47 11.97
C ARG A 370 -26.47 -27.58 12.81
N GLU A 371 -26.02 -27.75 14.04
CA GLU A 371 -26.55 -28.73 14.98
C GLU A 371 -28.02 -28.45 15.30
N ALA A 372 -28.37 -27.18 15.53
CA ALA A 372 -29.77 -26.77 15.75
C ALA A 372 -30.66 -27.11 14.54
N LYS A 373 -30.18 -26.87 13.31
CA LYS A 373 -30.92 -27.24 12.08
C LYS A 373 -31.11 -28.76 11.92
N ARG A 374 -30.12 -29.56 12.32
CA ARG A 374 -30.19 -31.01 12.26
C ARG A 374 -31.16 -31.57 13.32
N GLY A 375 -31.14 -31.01 14.54
CA GLY A 375 -32.04 -31.39 15.61
C GLY A 375 -33.50 -31.08 15.28
N GLY A 376 -33.78 -29.94 14.63
CA GLY A 376 -35.14 -29.57 14.20
C GLY A 376 -35.75 -30.48 13.11
N LYS A 377 -34.90 -31.03 12.21
CA LYS A 377 -35.37 -31.97 11.17
C LYS A 377 -35.73 -33.37 11.69
N LYS A 378 -35.22 -33.80 12.85
CA LYS A 378 -35.52 -35.10 13.45
C LYS A 378 -36.84 -35.12 14.23
N LYS A 379 -37.53 -34.00 14.41
CA LYS A 379 -38.78 -33.87 15.19
C LYS A 379 -40.06 -33.73 14.36
N LYS A 380 -40.06 -34.00 13.03
CA LYS A 380 -41.36 -34.16 12.36
C LYS A 380 -41.94 -35.52 12.75
N PRO A 381 -43.07 -35.56 13.49
CA PRO A 381 -43.74 -36.82 13.78
C PRO A 381 -44.19 -37.45 12.46
N ALA A 382 -44.02 -38.76 12.36
CA ALA A 382 -44.70 -39.53 11.33
C ALA A 382 -46.23 -39.28 11.56
N THR A 383 -46.86 -38.72 10.55
CA THR A 383 -48.33 -38.60 10.52
C THR A 383 -48.93 -40.00 10.41
N PRO A 384 -49.92 -40.38 11.24
CA PRO A 384 -50.54 -41.69 11.22
C PRO A 384 -51.27 -42.06 9.94
#